data_8e99894a91ed4766b7f0640792a53e8c
#
_entry.id   8e99894a91ed4766b7f0640792a53e8c
#
_cell.length_a   1.000
_cell.length_b   1.000
_cell.length_c   1.000
_cell.angle_alpha   90.00
_cell.angle_beta   90.00
_cell.angle_gamma   90.00
#
_symmetry.space_group_name_H-M   'P 1'
#
loop_
_entity.id
_entity.type
_entity.pdbx_description
1 polymer ?
#
loop_
_entity_poly.entity_id
_entity_poly.type
_entity_poly.pdbx_seq_one_letter_code
_entity_poly.pdbx_strand_id
1 'polypeptide(L)'
;SAHKDDCYFWTVPQHWVPTPSLYTLKEETSKFLKGEMVGSEISYRCIRCRNCASCRNAEDIEAISFREEREQALIEDAVRYDAINKRLVSKLPFIADPKETLFPNRYQTEKILDGQMKKIRDNPDMKDDILTSFEKLASKGYVVPITTLEEEKKKMIHDDFDSGYFIPWRSVWKETSISTPCRMVFDASAKTPGGLSLNDILAKGQNQLVNIFHLLVKFRCKKSAFCTDIRMAYNQISLDPAHLRYQKFLWKEGLLDSSPVEEYVVTTLIYGVRPVGNSLQAGLKKLYGHVRENYPEHLDGAAALINSTYVDDCAQADHSSEQSRATADSLNFVLSQASMVTKGYTFSGSSPPDDLSPDGKNVGLVGLNWNPEKDFINVEIKPLYFGKPKRGKLPDPVKGDFSDALKKNFTRRNMLGKVAGVFDPLGLTTPLTAGLKLDLHDLVDLKLSWDQSIPDSFFEKWI
;
A
#
# COMPACT_ATOMS: atom_id res chain seq x y z
N SER A 1 18.35 32.66 17.85
CA SER A 1 18.81 31.36 18.34
C SER A 1 17.76 30.81 19.28
N ALA A 2 16.80 30.09 18.77
CA ALA A 2 15.80 29.39 19.57
C ALA A 2 16.39 28.06 20.00
N HIS A 3 16.40 27.81 21.28
CA HIS A 3 16.87 26.57 21.87
C HIS A 3 16.02 25.39 21.36
N LYS A 4 16.68 24.40 20.77
CA LYS A 4 16.09 23.13 20.32
C LYS A 4 15.80 22.13 21.47
N ASP A 5 15.77 22.59 22.71
CA ASP A 5 15.55 21.74 23.88
C ASP A 5 14.10 21.68 24.36
N ASP A 6 13.19 22.44 23.72
CA ASP A 6 11.76 22.40 24.01
C ASP A 6 11.07 21.37 23.10
N CYS A 7 11.24 20.09 23.41
CA CYS A 7 10.18 19.13 23.10
C CYS A 7 8.96 19.57 23.93
N TYR A 8 8.00 20.26 23.31
CA TYR A 8 6.70 20.49 23.92
C TYR A 8 5.97 19.15 24.06
N PHE A 9 6.39 18.37 25.06
CA PHE A 9 5.45 17.49 25.71
C PHE A 9 4.44 18.39 26.40
N TRP A 10 3.17 18.21 26.15
CA TRP A 10 2.13 18.70 27.02
C TRP A 10 2.33 18.02 28.37
N THR A 11 3.12 18.62 29.23
CA THR A 11 3.17 18.24 30.65
C THR A 11 1.88 18.74 31.26
N VAL A 12 0.91 17.85 31.37
CA VAL A 12 -0.22 18.05 32.29
C VAL A 12 0.41 18.20 33.69
N PRO A 13 0.15 19.30 34.41
CA PRO A 13 0.70 19.48 35.74
C PRO A 13 0.34 18.29 36.63
N GLN A 14 1.31 17.68 37.28
CA GLN A 14 1.18 16.43 38.07
C GLN A 14 0.11 16.49 39.18
N HIS A 15 -0.38 17.66 39.53
CA HIS A 15 -1.37 17.87 40.58
C HIS A 15 -2.83 17.89 40.07
N TRP A 16 -3.10 17.61 38.77
CA TRP A 16 -4.44 17.73 38.20
C TRP A 16 -5.05 16.44 37.66
N VAL A 17 -4.41 15.32 37.79
CA VAL A 17 -5.00 14.04 37.39
C VAL A 17 -5.15 13.16 38.62
N PRO A 18 -6.39 12.93 39.10
CA PRO A 18 -6.65 11.78 39.95
C PRO A 18 -6.24 10.56 39.12
N THR A 19 -5.26 9.78 39.59
CA THR A 19 -4.88 8.54 38.94
C THR A 19 -6.14 7.68 38.77
N PRO A 20 -6.70 7.53 37.58
CA PRO A 20 -7.87 6.68 37.39
C PRO A 20 -7.47 5.28 37.78
N SER A 21 -8.32 4.57 38.53
CA SER A 21 -8.08 3.16 38.76
C SER A 21 -7.99 2.46 37.40
N LEU A 22 -7.17 1.40 37.29
CA LEU A 22 -7.06 0.59 36.06
C LEU A 22 -8.44 0.14 35.53
N TYR A 23 -9.43 0.06 36.41
CA TYR A 23 -10.81 -0.28 36.12
C TYR A 23 -11.53 0.88 35.37
N THR A 24 -11.35 2.11 35.82
CA THR A 24 -11.93 3.31 35.21
C THR A 24 -11.33 3.59 33.84
N LEU A 25 -10.03 3.40 33.68
CA LEU A 25 -9.35 3.47 32.38
C LEU A 25 -9.87 2.41 31.39
N LYS A 26 -10.10 1.16 31.85
CA LYS A 26 -10.69 0.11 31.01
C LYS A 26 -12.12 0.44 30.58
N GLU A 27 -12.94 1.01 31.44
CA GLU A 27 -14.31 1.41 31.10
C GLU A 27 -14.37 2.58 30.15
N GLU A 28 -13.55 3.61 30.38
CA GLU A 28 -13.48 4.80 29.51
C GLU A 28 -12.88 4.45 28.14
N THR A 29 -11.84 3.61 28.11
CA THR A 29 -11.27 3.10 26.85
C THR A 29 -12.30 2.23 26.10
N SER A 30 -13.08 1.41 26.82
CA SER A 30 -14.15 0.62 26.20
C SER A 30 -15.27 1.49 25.62
N LYS A 31 -15.65 2.57 26.32
CA LYS A 31 -16.63 3.55 25.82
C LYS A 31 -16.11 4.32 24.61
N PHE A 32 -14.84 4.74 24.66
CA PHE A 32 -14.17 5.38 23.53
C PHE A 32 -14.10 4.46 22.31
N LEU A 33 -13.65 3.22 22.48
CA LEU A 33 -13.60 2.24 21.41
C LEU A 33 -14.98 1.91 20.82
N LYS A 34 -16.03 1.87 21.66
CA LYS A 34 -17.41 1.73 21.17
C LYS A 34 -17.88 2.94 20.38
N GLY A 35 -17.45 4.16 20.75
CA GLY A 35 -17.69 5.39 19.98
C GLY A 35 -16.98 5.41 18.63
N GLU A 36 -15.76 4.84 18.53
CA GLU A 36 -15.02 4.70 17.28
C GLU A 36 -15.64 3.69 16.29
N MET A 37 -16.48 2.79 16.78
CA MET A 37 -17.06 1.69 16.00
C MET A 37 -18.43 2.03 15.41
N VAL A 38 -18.56 3.17 14.78
CA VAL A 38 -19.80 3.71 14.20
C VAL A 38 -20.66 2.62 13.53
N GLY A 39 -21.59 2.05 14.28
CA GLY A 39 -22.62 1.12 13.77
C GLY A 39 -22.12 -0.23 13.27
N SER A 40 -20.91 -0.64 13.65
CA SER A 40 -20.43 -1.99 13.43
C SER A 40 -20.62 -2.82 14.72
N GLU A 41 -21.39 -3.89 14.66
CA GLU A 41 -21.35 -4.90 15.74
C GLU A 41 -19.96 -5.54 15.73
N ILE A 42 -19.25 -5.50 16.86
CA ILE A 42 -18.06 -6.30 17.06
C ILE A 42 -18.52 -7.75 17.11
N SER A 43 -18.53 -8.44 15.99
CA SER A 43 -18.53 -9.89 16.05
C SER A 43 -17.12 -10.29 16.48
N TYR A 44 -16.95 -10.63 17.74
CA TYR A 44 -15.74 -11.30 18.25
C TYR A 44 -15.59 -12.63 17.53
N ARG A 45 -14.95 -12.59 16.37
CA ARG A 45 -14.63 -13.80 15.63
C ARG A 45 -13.28 -14.26 16.12
N CYS A 46 -13.24 -15.45 16.68
CA CYS A 46 -11.98 -16.12 16.94
C CYS A 46 -11.15 -16.14 15.65
N ILE A 47 -9.98 -15.51 15.65
CA ILE A 47 -9.06 -15.43 14.50
C ILE A 47 -8.62 -16.82 14.08
N ARG A 48 -8.58 -17.78 15.00
CA ARG A 48 -8.18 -19.18 14.79
C ARG A 48 -9.24 -20.04 14.09
N CYS A 49 -10.52 -19.67 14.18
CA CYS A 49 -11.58 -20.48 13.60
C CYS A 49 -12.79 -19.61 13.19
N ARG A 50 -13.07 -19.54 11.89
CA ARG A 50 -14.22 -18.77 11.36
C ARG A 50 -15.58 -19.25 11.86
N ASN A 51 -15.70 -20.49 12.36
CA ASN A 51 -16.96 -21.14 12.72
C ASN A 51 -17.04 -21.57 14.19
N CYS A 52 -16.08 -21.22 15.03
CA CYS A 52 -16.06 -21.64 16.42
C CYS A 52 -16.78 -20.64 17.32
N ALA A 53 -17.98 -20.97 17.77
CA ALA A 53 -18.77 -20.16 18.71
C ALA A 53 -18.23 -20.18 20.16
N SER A 54 -17.24 -21.02 20.48
CA SER A 54 -16.73 -21.25 21.84
C SER A 54 -15.55 -20.38 22.24
N CYS A 55 -14.86 -19.74 21.28
CA CYS A 55 -13.74 -18.84 21.58
C CYS A 55 -14.25 -17.43 21.87
N ARG A 56 -14.66 -17.17 23.11
CA ARG A 56 -15.17 -15.84 23.54
C ARG A 56 -14.15 -15.00 24.31
N ASN A 57 -12.89 -15.39 24.39
CA ASN A 57 -11.89 -14.64 25.14
C ASN A 57 -11.32 -13.50 24.27
N ALA A 58 -11.73 -12.29 24.60
CA ALA A 58 -11.29 -11.03 23.97
C ALA A 58 -9.81 -10.68 24.26
N GLU A 59 -9.09 -11.52 25.02
CA GLU A 59 -7.71 -11.26 25.41
C GLU A 59 -6.68 -11.61 24.33
N ASP A 60 -7.08 -12.39 23.32
CA ASP A 60 -6.21 -12.80 22.21
C ASP A 60 -6.44 -12.00 20.91
N ILE A 61 -6.58 -10.69 20.99
CA ILE A 61 -6.76 -9.81 19.79
C ILE A 61 -5.57 -9.93 18.82
N GLU A 62 -4.40 -10.35 19.31
CA GLU A 62 -3.18 -10.56 18.52
C GLU A 62 -2.97 -12.02 18.10
N ALA A 63 -3.87 -12.93 18.42
CA ALA A 63 -3.69 -14.33 18.07
C ALA A 63 -3.79 -14.55 16.56
N ILE A 64 -2.67 -14.92 15.97
CA ILE A 64 -2.52 -15.28 14.57
C ILE A 64 -3.26 -16.62 14.34
N SER A 65 -4.03 -16.74 13.26
CA SER A 65 -4.68 -17.98 12.91
C SER A 65 -3.69 -19.02 12.37
N PHE A 66 -3.90 -20.30 12.65
CA PHE A 66 -3.09 -21.39 12.07
C PHE A 66 -3.01 -21.33 10.54
N ARG A 67 -4.06 -20.81 9.89
CA ARG A 67 -4.06 -20.60 8.45
C ARG A 67 -3.04 -19.52 8.07
N GLU A 68 -3.04 -18.40 8.77
CA GLU A 68 -2.11 -17.29 8.49
C GLU A 68 -0.66 -17.70 8.77
N GLU A 69 -0.40 -18.48 9.82
CA GLU A 69 0.93 -19.05 10.11
C GLU A 69 1.41 -19.95 8.97
N ARG A 70 0.55 -20.87 8.54
CA ARG A 70 0.86 -21.78 7.43
C ARG A 70 1.07 -21.04 6.11
N GLU A 71 0.23 -20.07 5.80
CA GLU A 71 0.36 -19.24 4.60
C GLU A 71 1.64 -18.40 4.65
N GLN A 72 2.01 -17.89 5.84
CA GLN A 72 3.25 -17.13 6.04
C GLN A 72 4.48 -18.02 5.82
N ALA A 73 4.48 -19.23 6.35
CA ALA A 73 5.56 -20.20 6.12
C ALA A 73 5.73 -20.51 4.62
N LEU A 74 4.64 -20.68 3.87
CA LEU A 74 4.68 -20.86 2.42
C LEU A 74 5.32 -19.67 1.69
N ILE A 75 5.02 -18.42 2.15
CA ILE A 75 5.60 -17.22 1.56
C ILE A 75 7.09 -17.13 1.85
N GLU A 76 7.51 -17.42 3.09
CA GLU A 76 8.91 -17.38 3.50
C GLU A 76 9.76 -18.43 2.78
N ASP A 77 9.20 -19.63 2.53
CA ASP A 77 9.83 -20.68 1.74
C ASP A 77 9.90 -20.32 0.24
N ALA A 78 8.89 -19.64 -0.27
CA ALA A 78 8.83 -19.22 -1.67
C ALA A 78 9.89 -18.18 -2.05
N VAL A 79 10.43 -17.41 -1.09
CA VAL A 79 11.40 -16.35 -1.35
C VAL A 79 12.81 -16.83 -1.02
N ARG A 80 13.76 -16.58 -1.92
CA ARG A 80 15.18 -16.84 -1.69
C ARG A 80 16.04 -15.63 -2.05
N TYR A 81 17.19 -15.50 -1.41
CA TYR A 81 18.23 -14.57 -1.79
C TYR A 81 19.29 -15.30 -2.63
N ASP A 82 19.57 -14.77 -3.80
CA ASP A 82 20.62 -15.24 -4.70
C ASP A 82 21.83 -14.34 -4.52
N ALA A 83 22.80 -14.80 -3.73
CA ALA A 83 24.00 -14.02 -3.42
C ALA A 83 24.95 -13.85 -4.62
N ILE A 84 24.92 -14.80 -5.58
CA ILE A 84 25.77 -14.73 -6.78
C ILE A 84 25.30 -13.62 -7.69
N ASN A 85 23.98 -13.58 -7.96
CA ASN A 85 23.38 -12.57 -8.84
C ASN A 85 22.93 -11.31 -8.09
N LYS A 86 23.13 -11.27 -6.77
CA LYS A 86 22.69 -10.18 -5.87
C LYS A 86 21.22 -9.84 -6.12
N ARG A 87 20.32 -10.82 -6.00
CA ARG A 87 18.89 -10.65 -6.27
C ARG A 87 18.02 -11.41 -5.30
N LEU A 88 16.88 -10.85 -5.02
CA LEU A 88 15.77 -11.58 -4.42
C LEU A 88 14.98 -12.28 -5.52
N VAL A 89 14.66 -13.55 -5.31
CA VAL A 89 13.87 -14.36 -6.24
C VAL A 89 12.71 -14.97 -5.46
N SER A 90 11.50 -14.88 -6.02
CA SER A 90 10.29 -15.43 -5.40
C SER A 90 9.58 -16.39 -6.34
N LYS A 91 9.06 -17.48 -5.79
CA LYS A 91 7.96 -18.24 -6.37
C LYS A 91 6.63 -17.62 -5.96
N LEU A 92 5.55 -17.97 -6.64
CA LEU A 92 4.19 -17.68 -6.17
C LEU A 92 3.80 -18.76 -5.14
N PRO A 93 3.46 -18.36 -3.90
CA PRO A 93 3.13 -19.33 -2.83
C PRO A 93 1.68 -19.83 -3.00
N PHE A 94 1.50 -20.90 -3.74
CA PHE A 94 0.20 -21.50 -3.98
C PHE A 94 -0.34 -22.23 -2.75
N ILE A 95 -1.62 -22.06 -2.45
CA ILE A 95 -2.38 -22.81 -1.42
C ILE A 95 -3.29 -23.89 -2.03
N ALA A 96 -3.42 -23.90 -3.35
CA ALA A 96 -4.13 -24.91 -4.14
C ALA A 96 -3.35 -25.16 -5.44
N ASP A 97 -3.54 -26.31 -6.04
CA ASP A 97 -2.88 -26.65 -7.32
C ASP A 97 -3.42 -25.74 -8.44
N PRO A 98 -2.57 -24.91 -9.06
CA PRO A 98 -3.00 -24.05 -10.16
C PRO A 98 -3.49 -24.80 -11.40
N LYS A 99 -3.04 -26.04 -11.63
CA LYS A 99 -3.51 -26.87 -12.75
C LYS A 99 -4.99 -27.26 -12.62
N GLU A 100 -5.42 -27.52 -11.39
CA GLU A 100 -6.80 -27.94 -11.11
C GLU A 100 -7.74 -26.73 -10.97
N THR A 101 -7.21 -25.52 -10.74
CA THR A 101 -7.98 -24.36 -10.29
C THR A 101 -7.95 -23.18 -11.24
N LEU A 102 -6.87 -22.98 -12.00
CA LEU A 102 -6.79 -21.90 -13.00
C LEU A 102 -7.12 -22.44 -14.39
N PHE A 103 -8.29 -22.06 -14.87
CA PHE A 103 -8.74 -22.47 -16.21
C PHE A 103 -8.24 -21.49 -17.28
N PRO A 104 -8.07 -21.96 -18.54
CA PRO A 104 -7.72 -21.10 -19.66
C PRO A 104 -8.70 -19.92 -19.78
N ASN A 105 -8.17 -18.71 -19.88
CA ASN A 105 -8.98 -17.49 -19.90
C ASN A 105 -8.60 -16.52 -21.04
N ARG A 106 -7.89 -16.98 -22.06
CA ARG A 106 -7.43 -16.16 -23.17
C ARG A 106 -8.55 -15.32 -23.79
N TYR A 107 -9.68 -15.94 -24.11
CA TYR A 107 -10.83 -15.23 -24.69
C TYR A 107 -11.35 -14.09 -23.80
N GLN A 108 -11.46 -14.31 -22.48
CA GLN A 108 -11.88 -13.28 -21.54
C GLN A 108 -10.86 -12.14 -21.48
N THR A 109 -9.56 -12.47 -21.48
CA THR A 109 -8.47 -11.50 -21.41
C THR A 109 -8.41 -10.66 -22.70
N GLU A 110 -8.64 -11.26 -23.87
CA GLU A 110 -8.79 -10.54 -25.15
C GLU A 110 -9.95 -9.54 -25.09
N LYS A 111 -11.11 -9.93 -24.57
CA LYS A 111 -12.25 -9.01 -24.38
C LYS A 111 -11.94 -7.84 -23.46
N ILE A 112 -11.15 -8.08 -22.40
CA ILE A 112 -10.71 -7.02 -21.51
C ILE A 112 -9.73 -6.08 -22.23
N LEU A 113 -8.82 -6.62 -23.03
CA LEU A 113 -7.89 -5.85 -23.87
C LEU A 113 -8.66 -5.01 -24.90
N ASP A 114 -9.64 -5.58 -25.61
CA ASP A 114 -10.51 -4.85 -26.53
C ASP A 114 -11.23 -3.68 -25.84
N GLY A 115 -11.67 -3.90 -24.58
CA GLY A 115 -12.26 -2.86 -23.76
C GLY A 115 -11.29 -1.73 -23.41
N GLN A 116 -9.99 -2.03 -23.21
CA GLN A 116 -8.95 -1.00 -23.05
C GLN A 116 -8.70 -0.26 -24.37
N MET A 117 -8.60 -0.98 -25.48
CA MET A 117 -8.42 -0.38 -26.82
C MET A 117 -9.56 0.58 -27.16
N LYS A 118 -10.82 0.20 -26.85
CA LYS A 118 -11.96 1.11 -27.01
C LYS A 118 -11.82 2.39 -26.19
N LYS A 119 -11.40 2.29 -24.92
CA LYS A 119 -11.19 3.48 -24.06
C LYS A 119 -10.10 4.41 -24.60
N ILE A 120 -9.04 3.84 -25.18
CA ILE A 120 -7.94 4.59 -25.79
C ILE A 120 -8.43 5.32 -27.05
N ARG A 121 -9.26 4.68 -27.88
CA ARG A 121 -9.88 5.35 -29.04
C ARG A 121 -10.79 6.51 -28.63
N ASP A 122 -11.57 6.30 -27.56
CA ASP A 122 -12.48 7.34 -27.04
C ASP A 122 -11.71 8.49 -26.34
N ASN A 123 -10.45 8.25 -25.92
CA ASN A 123 -9.59 9.24 -25.24
C ASN A 123 -8.12 9.05 -25.69
N PRO A 124 -7.72 9.63 -26.83
CA PRO A 124 -6.39 9.43 -27.41
C PRO A 124 -5.22 9.86 -26.48
N ASP A 125 -5.43 10.92 -25.67
CA ASP A 125 -4.42 11.44 -24.73
C ASP A 125 -3.98 10.39 -23.69
N MET A 126 -4.83 9.37 -23.46
CA MET A 126 -4.50 8.27 -22.55
C MET A 126 -3.47 7.29 -23.13
N LYS A 127 -3.29 7.29 -24.46
CA LYS A 127 -2.43 6.33 -25.14
C LYS A 127 -0.97 6.52 -24.76
N ASP A 128 -0.48 7.74 -24.83
CA ASP A 128 0.92 8.08 -24.58
C ASP A 128 1.31 7.80 -23.10
N ASP A 129 0.41 8.08 -22.19
CA ASP A 129 0.60 7.77 -20.76
C ASP A 129 0.71 6.26 -20.52
N ILE A 130 -0.14 5.45 -21.19
CA ILE A 130 -0.08 3.98 -21.06
C ILE A 130 1.20 3.44 -21.69
N LEU A 131 1.57 3.92 -22.89
CA LEU A 131 2.82 3.54 -23.54
C LEU A 131 4.02 3.89 -22.69
N THR A 132 4.10 5.09 -22.14
CA THR A 132 5.15 5.52 -21.21
C THR A 132 5.22 4.61 -19.99
N SER A 133 4.08 4.22 -19.43
CA SER A 133 4.02 3.29 -18.29
C SER A 133 4.52 1.89 -18.67
N PHE A 134 4.17 1.41 -19.86
CA PHE A 134 4.64 0.13 -20.39
C PHE A 134 6.14 0.16 -20.67
N GLU A 135 6.64 1.16 -21.40
CA GLU A 135 8.05 1.32 -21.74
C GLU A 135 8.95 1.40 -20.50
N LYS A 136 8.47 2.03 -19.42
CA LYS A 136 9.16 2.06 -18.13
C LYS A 136 9.36 0.67 -17.53
N LEU A 137 8.44 -0.27 -17.78
CA LEU A 137 8.59 -1.66 -17.37
C LEU A 137 9.45 -2.46 -18.36
N ALA A 138 9.22 -2.26 -19.66
CA ALA A 138 9.90 -2.98 -20.73
C ALA A 138 11.40 -2.64 -20.79
N SER A 139 11.78 -1.36 -20.69
CA SER A 139 13.18 -0.91 -20.67
C SER A 139 14.02 -1.48 -19.53
N LYS A 140 13.34 -1.94 -18.45
CA LYS A 140 13.99 -2.60 -17.30
C LYS A 140 13.95 -4.13 -17.38
N GLY A 141 13.34 -4.69 -18.42
CA GLY A 141 13.15 -6.11 -18.58
C GLY A 141 12.11 -6.72 -17.60
N TYR A 142 11.26 -5.88 -16.97
CA TYR A 142 10.20 -6.36 -16.07
C TYR A 142 9.01 -6.94 -16.84
N VAL A 143 8.78 -6.47 -18.06
CA VAL A 143 7.87 -7.07 -19.04
C VAL A 143 8.62 -7.33 -20.32
N VAL A 144 8.46 -8.53 -20.87
CA VAL A 144 9.14 -8.93 -22.10
C VAL A 144 8.20 -9.76 -22.98
N PRO A 145 8.31 -9.64 -24.33
CA PRO A 145 7.61 -10.57 -25.22
C PRO A 145 8.11 -12.00 -24.98
N ILE A 146 7.22 -12.97 -24.91
CA ILE A 146 7.62 -14.38 -24.71
C ILE A 146 8.55 -14.84 -25.83
N THR A 147 8.34 -14.33 -27.03
CA THR A 147 9.17 -14.63 -28.22
C THR A 147 10.65 -14.29 -28.06
N THR A 148 10.99 -13.31 -27.21
CA THR A 148 12.38 -12.84 -26.98
C THR A 148 13.10 -13.58 -25.86
N LEU A 149 12.40 -14.43 -25.11
CA LEU A 149 13.01 -15.22 -24.04
C LEU A 149 13.93 -16.30 -24.59
N GLU A 150 14.86 -16.76 -23.75
CA GLU A 150 15.67 -17.96 -24.00
C GLU A 150 14.75 -19.19 -24.16
N GLU A 151 15.15 -20.12 -25.04
CA GLU A 151 14.34 -21.32 -25.37
C GLU A 151 13.99 -22.17 -24.14
N GLU A 152 14.88 -22.23 -23.16
CA GLU A 152 14.64 -22.93 -21.91
C GLU A 152 13.46 -22.30 -21.12
N LYS A 153 13.43 -20.99 -21.01
CA LYS A 153 12.33 -20.24 -20.35
C LYS A 153 11.02 -20.34 -21.14
N LYS A 154 11.08 -20.32 -22.49
CA LYS A 154 9.90 -20.54 -23.33
C LYS A 154 9.30 -21.92 -23.08
N LYS A 155 10.13 -22.95 -23.01
CA LYS A 155 9.69 -24.32 -22.69
C LYS A 155 9.04 -24.39 -21.31
N MET A 156 9.61 -23.71 -20.29
CA MET A 156 9.00 -23.65 -18.95
C MET A 156 7.65 -22.96 -18.93
N ILE A 157 7.41 -21.98 -19.81
CA ILE A 157 6.14 -21.27 -19.90
C ILE A 157 5.07 -22.11 -20.59
N HIS A 158 5.43 -22.86 -21.64
CA HIS A 158 4.51 -23.59 -22.51
C HIS A 158 4.63 -25.13 -22.37
N ASP A 159 5.07 -25.61 -21.22
CA ASP A 159 5.09 -27.05 -20.94
C ASP A 159 3.68 -27.60 -20.62
N ASP A 160 3.59 -28.89 -20.32
CA ASP A 160 2.35 -29.58 -19.95
C ASP A 160 1.68 -29.01 -18.68
N PHE A 161 2.36 -28.09 -17.98
CA PHE A 161 1.85 -27.40 -16.80
C PHE A 161 1.25 -26.04 -17.12
N ASP A 162 1.26 -25.58 -18.37
CA ASP A 162 0.62 -24.32 -18.75
C ASP A 162 -0.90 -24.48 -18.72
N SER A 163 -1.52 -23.81 -17.76
CA SER A 163 -3.00 -23.78 -17.65
C SER A 163 -3.67 -22.91 -18.71
N GLY A 164 -2.93 -22.24 -19.60
CA GLY A 164 -3.48 -21.27 -20.55
C GLY A 164 -4.00 -20.00 -19.86
N TYR A 165 -3.53 -19.70 -18.66
CA TYR A 165 -3.93 -18.53 -17.89
C TYR A 165 -3.17 -17.27 -18.36
N PHE A 166 -3.91 -16.16 -18.48
CA PHE A 166 -3.38 -14.81 -18.72
C PHE A 166 -3.90 -13.87 -17.67
N ILE A 167 -3.03 -13.02 -17.09
CA ILE A 167 -3.42 -11.98 -16.16
C ILE A 167 -3.86 -10.74 -16.93
N PRO A 168 -5.12 -10.26 -16.79
CA PRO A 168 -5.54 -9.03 -17.45
C PRO A 168 -4.83 -7.81 -16.85
N TRP A 169 -4.60 -6.80 -17.68
CA TRP A 169 -4.08 -5.53 -17.21
C TRP A 169 -5.09 -4.40 -17.39
N ARG A 170 -4.94 -3.33 -16.60
CA ARG A 170 -5.72 -2.10 -16.65
C ARG A 170 -4.84 -0.89 -16.43
N SER A 171 -5.19 0.22 -17.02
CA SER A 171 -4.58 1.51 -16.71
C SER A 171 -5.29 2.17 -15.54
N VAL A 172 -4.53 2.68 -14.57
CA VAL A 172 -5.02 3.42 -13.40
C VAL A 172 -4.31 4.77 -13.37
N TRP A 173 -5.10 5.84 -13.29
CA TRP A 173 -4.59 7.21 -13.22
C TRP A 173 -4.61 7.74 -11.79
N LYS A 174 -3.51 8.40 -11.42
CA LYS A 174 -3.39 9.17 -10.18
C LYS A 174 -2.82 10.54 -10.55
N GLU A 175 -3.68 11.52 -10.81
CA GLU A 175 -3.32 12.87 -11.25
C GLU A 175 -2.36 13.60 -10.29
N THR A 176 -2.43 13.27 -8.99
CA THR A 176 -1.53 13.84 -7.97
C THR A 176 -0.12 13.24 -7.98
N SER A 177 0.17 12.25 -8.84
CA SER A 177 1.50 11.65 -8.94
C SER A 177 2.33 12.35 -10.00
N ILE A 178 3.41 13.01 -9.59
CA ILE A 178 4.34 13.71 -10.51
C ILE A 178 5.10 12.71 -11.39
N SER A 179 5.61 11.64 -10.77
CA SER A 179 6.52 10.71 -11.43
C SER A 179 5.84 9.64 -12.28
N THR A 180 4.55 9.37 -12.03
CA THR A 180 3.82 8.29 -12.71
C THR A 180 2.31 8.55 -12.65
N PRO A 181 1.77 9.46 -13.47
CA PRO A 181 0.33 9.78 -13.48
C PRO A 181 -0.50 8.58 -13.94
N CYS A 182 -0.01 7.77 -14.87
CA CYS A 182 -0.61 6.54 -15.31
C CYS A 182 0.20 5.32 -14.86
N ARG A 183 -0.48 4.30 -14.36
CA ARG A 183 0.12 3.01 -13.97
C ARG A 183 -0.58 1.87 -14.67
N MET A 184 0.20 0.98 -15.28
CA MET A 184 -0.27 -0.31 -15.73
C MET A 184 -0.38 -1.24 -14.53
N VAL A 185 -1.59 -1.71 -14.22
CA VAL A 185 -1.88 -2.58 -13.08
C VAL A 185 -2.44 -3.91 -13.58
N PHE A 186 -1.94 -5.00 -13.03
CA PHE A 186 -2.36 -6.35 -13.38
C PHE A 186 -3.45 -6.83 -12.41
N ASP A 187 -4.55 -7.37 -12.96
CA ASP A 187 -5.73 -7.77 -12.18
C ASP A 187 -5.69 -9.27 -11.86
N ALA A 188 -4.89 -9.64 -10.87
CA ALA A 188 -4.81 -11.02 -10.39
C ALA A 188 -6.09 -11.52 -9.68
N SER A 189 -7.08 -10.63 -9.48
CA SER A 189 -8.39 -10.98 -8.91
C SER A 189 -9.45 -11.24 -9.97
N ALA A 190 -9.13 -11.05 -11.25
CA ALA A 190 -10.01 -11.41 -12.33
C ALA A 190 -10.30 -12.92 -12.34
N LYS A 191 -11.58 -13.27 -12.31
CA LYS A 191 -12.01 -14.68 -12.27
C LYS A 191 -11.81 -15.36 -13.61
N THR A 192 -11.31 -16.59 -13.59
CA THR A 192 -11.31 -17.48 -14.76
C THR A 192 -12.71 -18.09 -14.99
N PRO A 193 -12.97 -18.77 -16.11
CA PRO A 193 -14.24 -19.48 -16.34
C PRO A 193 -14.63 -20.44 -15.22
N GLY A 194 -13.65 -20.99 -14.48
CA GLY A 194 -13.89 -21.86 -13.33
C GLY A 194 -14.28 -21.10 -12.03
N GLY A 195 -14.44 -19.77 -12.09
CA GLY A 195 -14.89 -18.97 -10.96
C GLY A 195 -13.80 -18.60 -9.95
N LEU A 196 -12.57 -19.12 -10.09
CA LEU A 196 -11.41 -18.76 -9.25
C LEU A 196 -10.47 -17.81 -9.99
N SER A 197 -9.78 -16.98 -9.24
CA SER A 197 -8.72 -16.09 -9.72
C SER A 197 -7.37 -16.53 -9.21
N LEU A 198 -6.28 -15.99 -9.78
CA LEU A 198 -4.93 -16.24 -9.27
C LEU A 198 -4.83 -15.88 -7.78
N ASN A 199 -5.41 -14.77 -7.35
CA ASN A 199 -5.40 -14.35 -5.94
C ASN A 199 -6.17 -15.28 -5.00
N ASP A 200 -7.16 -16.05 -5.48
CA ASP A 200 -7.90 -16.98 -4.61
C ASP A 200 -7.07 -18.18 -4.20
N ILE A 201 -6.11 -18.57 -5.03
CA ILE A 201 -5.25 -19.73 -4.83
C ILE A 201 -3.85 -19.38 -4.33
N LEU A 202 -3.59 -18.10 -4.04
CA LEU A 202 -2.33 -17.64 -3.46
C LEU A 202 -2.47 -17.37 -1.96
N ALA A 203 -1.41 -17.68 -1.21
CA ALA A 203 -1.30 -17.34 0.20
C ALA A 203 -1.44 -15.84 0.42
N LYS A 204 -2.08 -15.44 1.52
CA LYS A 204 -2.13 -14.05 1.98
C LYS A 204 -1.04 -13.79 3.02
N GLY A 205 -0.84 -14.74 3.94
CA GLY A 205 0.07 -14.62 5.06
C GLY A 205 -0.42 -13.64 6.14
N GLN A 206 0.46 -13.40 7.08
CA GLN A 206 0.26 -12.49 8.20
C GLN A 206 0.55 -11.04 7.80
N ASN A 207 0.09 -10.07 8.60
CA ASN A 207 0.55 -8.70 8.47
C ASN A 207 1.98 -8.58 9.01
N GLN A 208 2.95 -8.44 8.13
CA GLN A 208 4.38 -8.30 8.45
C GLN A 208 4.87 -6.84 8.44
N LEU A 209 3.96 -5.89 8.24
CA LEU A 209 4.31 -4.48 8.14
C LEU A 209 4.65 -3.90 9.51
N VAL A 210 5.63 -3.01 9.53
CA VAL A 210 5.96 -2.20 10.71
C VAL A 210 4.72 -1.38 11.11
N ASN A 211 4.45 -1.27 12.40
CA ASN A 211 3.36 -0.45 12.90
C ASN A 211 3.64 1.04 12.61
N ILE A 212 2.74 1.67 11.83
CA ILE A 212 2.92 3.07 11.38
C ILE A 212 3.03 4.04 12.56
N PHE A 213 2.24 3.87 13.61
CA PHE A 213 2.31 4.72 14.80
C PHE A 213 3.70 4.63 15.44
N HIS A 214 4.20 3.42 15.68
CA HIS A 214 5.53 3.21 16.25
C HIS A 214 6.63 3.76 15.31
N LEU A 215 6.49 3.59 14.01
CA LEU A 215 7.44 4.12 13.03
C LEU A 215 7.51 5.65 13.10
N LEU A 216 6.36 6.32 13.08
CA LEU A 216 6.28 7.77 13.13
C LEU A 216 6.77 8.35 14.48
N VAL A 217 6.46 7.67 15.60
CA VAL A 217 6.99 8.07 16.92
C VAL A 217 8.52 7.94 16.92
N LYS A 218 9.07 6.81 16.47
CA LYS A 218 10.52 6.64 16.35
C LYS A 218 11.18 7.69 15.46
N PHE A 219 10.54 8.04 14.35
CA PHE A 219 11.01 9.09 13.43
C PHE A 219 11.14 10.45 14.10
N ARG A 220 10.38 10.72 15.19
CA ARG A 220 10.40 11.98 15.95
C ARG A 220 11.22 11.92 17.23
N CYS A 221 11.73 10.74 17.64
CA CYS A 221 12.43 10.59 18.94
C CYS A 221 13.88 11.02 18.95
N LYS A 222 14.48 11.36 17.80
CA LYS A 222 15.91 11.71 17.71
C LYS A 222 16.11 13.05 16.99
N LYS A 223 17.34 13.57 17.03
CA LYS A 223 17.67 14.94 16.57
C LYS A 223 17.74 15.10 15.06
N SER A 224 18.02 14.04 14.33
CA SER A 224 18.14 14.04 12.87
C SER A 224 17.34 12.90 12.29
N ALA A 225 16.75 13.10 11.15
CA ALA A 225 15.97 12.10 10.47
C ALA A 225 16.19 12.12 8.95
N PHE A 226 15.90 10.99 8.30
CA PHE A 226 15.81 10.93 6.86
C PHE A 226 14.64 10.04 6.42
N CYS A 227 14.14 10.31 5.22
CA CYS A 227 13.24 9.40 4.54
C CYS A 227 13.74 9.09 3.13
N THR A 228 13.36 7.92 2.63
CA THR A 228 13.61 7.47 1.26
C THR A 228 12.57 6.41 0.87
N ASP A 229 12.41 6.17 -0.41
CA ASP A 229 11.49 5.17 -0.99
C ASP A 229 12.30 4.19 -1.84
N ILE A 230 12.05 2.90 -1.70
CA ILE A 230 12.66 1.87 -2.54
C ILE A 230 11.97 1.90 -3.90
N ARG A 231 12.71 2.29 -4.94
CA ARG A 231 12.16 2.46 -6.28
C ARG A 231 11.60 1.15 -6.82
N MET A 232 10.29 1.14 -7.15
CA MET A 232 9.61 -0.02 -7.73
C MET A 232 9.87 -1.33 -6.96
N ALA A 233 9.78 -1.29 -5.62
CA ALA A 233 10.24 -2.34 -4.71
C ALA A 233 9.82 -3.76 -5.11
N TYR A 234 8.56 -3.96 -5.51
CA TYR A 234 8.08 -5.27 -5.95
C TYR A 234 8.74 -5.75 -7.23
N ASN A 235 8.92 -4.85 -8.20
CA ASN A 235 9.55 -5.20 -9.48
C ASN A 235 11.06 -5.47 -9.35
N GLN A 236 11.67 -5.19 -8.22
CA GLN A 236 13.07 -5.56 -7.97
C GLN A 236 13.24 -6.99 -7.45
N ILE A 237 12.14 -7.71 -7.22
CA ILE A 237 12.14 -9.12 -6.88
C ILE A 237 11.82 -9.93 -8.15
N SER A 238 12.77 -10.73 -8.60
CA SER A 238 12.59 -11.60 -9.77
C SER A 238 11.59 -12.70 -9.48
N LEU A 239 10.76 -13.03 -10.47
CA LEU A 239 9.92 -14.21 -10.40
C LEU A 239 10.73 -15.44 -10.82
N ASP A 240 10.56 -16.55 -10.12
CA ASP A 240 11.18 -17.81 -10.49
C ASP A 240 10.73 -18.23 -11.90
N PRO A 241 11.65 -18.64 -12.79
CA PRO A 241 11.32 -18.99 -14.17
C PRO A 241 10.17 -20.00 -14.34
N ALA A 242 10.05 -20.97 -13.44
CA ALA A 242 8.96 -21.95 -13.45
C ALA A 242 7.58 -21.34 -13.18
N HIS A 243 7.51 -20.13 -12.61
CA HIS A 243 6.27 -19.46 -12.28
C HIS A 243 5.91 -18.32 -13.25
N LEU A 244 6.73 -18.04 -14.27
CA LEU A 244 6.47 -17.02 -15.28
C LEU A 244 5.13 -17.25 -16.01
N ARG A 245 4.75 -18.52 -16.24
CA ARG A 245 3.49 -18.92 -16.88
C ARG A 245 2.23 -18.35 -16.22
N TYR A 246 2.29 -17.99 -14.93
CA TYR A 246 1.16 -17.42 -14.17
C TYR A 246 1.10 -15.89 -14.23
N GLN A 247 2.06 -15.25 -14.89
CA GLN A 247 2.08 -13.80 -15.12
C GLN A 247 2.17 -13.44 -16.61
N LYS A 248 1.67 -14.32 -17.49
CA LYS A 248 1.47 -13.99 -18.92
C LYS A 248 0.36 -12.97 -19.07
N PHE A 249 0.50 -12.06 -20.01
CA PHE A 249 -0.54 -11.10 -20.37
C PHE A 249 -0.53 -10.82 -21.87
N LEU A 250 -1.63 -10.22 -22.35
CA LEU A 250 -1.82 -9.90 -23.77
C LEU A 250 -1.55 -8.42 -24.01
N TRP A 251 -0.81 -8.12 -25.06
CA TRP A 251 -0.46 -6.76 -25.47
C TRP A 251 -0.66 -6.56 -26.97
N LYS A 252 -0.89 -5.31 -27.40
CA LYS A 252 -0.83 -4.88 -28.78
C LYS A 252 0.22 -3.81 -28.92
N GLU A 253 1.22 -4.02 -29.80
CA GLU A 253 2.33 -3.10 -29.98
C GLU A 253 1.81 -1.72 -30.41
N GLY A 254 2.36 -0.68 -29.78
CA GLY A 254 1.95 0.70 -30.00
C GLY A 254 0.48 1.00 -29.70
N LEU A 255 -0.24 0.07 -29.05
CA LEU A 255 -1.69 0.17 -28.81
C LEU A 255 -2.46 0.55 -30.09
N LEU A 256 -2.15 -0.13 -31.20
CA LEU A 256 -2.82 0.04 -32.47
C LEU A 256 -3.82 -1.08 -32.71
N ASP A 257 -5.00 -0.75 -33.27
CA ASP A 257 -6.01 -1.77 -33.61
C ASP A 257 -5.51 -2.76 -34.66
N SER A 258 -4.63 -2.30 -35.55
CA SER A 258 -4.00 -3.11 -36.61
C SER A 258 -2.91 -4.05 -36.11
N SER A 259 -2.37 -3.81 -34.90
CA SER A 259 -1.32 -4.67 -34.35
C SER A 259 -1.89 -6.01 -33.91
N PRO A 260 -1.18 -7.12 -34.14
CA PRO A 260 -1.58 -8.43 -33.63
C PRO A 260 -1.58 -8.43 -32.11
N VAL A 261 -2.32 -9.36 -31.51
CA VAL A 261 -2.24 -9.63 -30.07
C VAL A 261 -1.03 -10.50 -29.83
N GLU A 262 -0.10 -10.00 -29.03
CA GLU A 262 1.13 -10.69 -28.65
C GLU A 262 1.10 -11.12 -27.19
N GLU A 263 1.85 -12.17 -26.88
CA GLU A 263 1.98 -12.71 -25.54
C GLU A 263 3.25 -12.16 -24.88
N TYR A 264 3.05 -11.51 -23.76
CA TYR A 264 4.09 -10.98 -22.91
C TYR A 264 4.07 -11.68 -21.55
N VAL A 265 5.17 -11.57 -20.83
CA VAL A 265 5.27 -12.07 -19.46
C VAL A 265 5.90 -11.02 -18.55
N VAL A 266 5.43 -10.98 -17.31
CA VAL A 266 6.07 -10.20 -16.25
C VAL A 266 7.08 -11.06 -15.52
N THR A 267 8.35 -10.63 -15.53
CA THR A 267 9.51 -11.38 -15.02
C THR A 267 9.78 -11.16 -13.52
N THR A 268 9.00 -10.29 -12.90
CA THR A 268 9.17 -9.86 -11.50
C THR A 268 7.86 -9.94 -10.74
N LEU A 269 7.88 -9.74 -9.43
CA LEU A 269 6.66 -9.55 -8.67
C LEU A 269 5.95 -8.25 -9.07
N ILE A 270 4.63 -8.26 -9.07
CA ILE A 270 3.78 -7.15 -9.53
C ILE A 270 2.71 -6.75 -8.53
N TYR A 271 2.34 -5.47 -8.56
CA TYR A 271 1.18 -4.97 -7.84
C TYR A 271 -0.10 -5.69 -8.26
N GLY A 272 -0.96 -6.04 -7.30
CA GLY A 272 -2.22 -6.72 -7.52
C GLY A 272 -2.18 -8.22 -7.23
N VAL A 273 -1.02 -8.81 -7.12
CA VAL A 273 -0.85 -10.22 -6.70
C VAL A 273 -0.78 -10.29 -5.17
N ARG A 274 -1.65 -11.12 -4.58
CA ARG A 274 -1.94 -11.15 -3.13
C ARG A 274 -0.72 -11.24 -2.19
N PRO A 275 0.26 -12.14 -2.37
CA PRO A 275 1.38 -12.31 -1.44
C PRO A 275 2.48 -11.26 -1.56
N VAL A 276 2.44 -10.38 -2.55
CA VAL A 276 3.58 -9.55 -2.97
C VAL A 276 4.13 -8.68 -1.84
N GLY A 277 3.28 -8.09 -1.00
CA GLY A 277 3.73 -7.34 0.17
C GLY A 277 4.51 -8.19 1.17
N ASN A 278 3.98 -9.37 1.50
CA ASN A 278 4.64 -10.30 2.43
C ASN A 278 5.87 -10.96 1.81
N SER A 279 5.88 -11.21 0.50
CA SER A 279 7.07 -11.69 -0.23
C SER A 279 8.20 -10.67 -0.20
N LEU A 280 7.87 -9.36 -0.34
CA LEU A 280 8.87 -8.30 -0.17
C LEU A 280 9.45 -8.32 1.25
N GLN A 281 8.60 -8.35 2.29
CA GLN A 281 9.07 -8.39 3.67
C GLN A 281 9.93 -9.63 3.96
N ALA A 282 9.54 -10.81 3.46
CA ALA A 282 10.33 -12.03 3.57
C ALA A 282 11.70 -11.89 2.86
N GLY A 283 11.72 -11.26 1.69
CA GLY A 283 12.95 -10.98 0.94
C GLY A 283 13.87 -10.03 1.69
N LEU A 284 13.34 -8.93 2.22
CA LEU A 284 14.12 -7.97 3.00
C LEU A 284 14.70 -8.59 4.29
N LYS A 285 13.96 -9.49 4.95
CA LYS A 285 14.48 -10.25 6.11
C LYS A 285 15.63 -11.18 5.71
N LYS A 286 15.56 -11.84 4.55
CA LYS A 286 16.66 -12.68 4.05
C LYS A 286 17.89 -11.85 3.69
N LEU A 287 17.69 -10.70 3.09
CA LEU A 287 18.76 -9.74 2.81
C LEU A 287 19.41 -9.23 4.10
N TYR A 288 18.61 -8.89 5.13
CA TYR A 288 19.10 -8.54 6.46
C TYR A 288 19.96 -9.65 7.06
N GLY A 289 19.51 -10.91 7.01
CA GLY A 289 20.27 -12.06 7.49
C GLY A 289 21.63 -12.19 6.81
N HIS A 290 21.62 -12.08 5.46
CA HIS A 290 22.87 -12.13 4.67
C HIS A 290 23.85 -11.02 5.04
N VAL A 291 23.37 -9.77 5.19
CA VAL A 291 24.21 -8.63 5.55
C VAL A 291 24.75 -8.78 6.96
N ARG A 292 23.92 -9.21 7.92
CA ARG A 292 24.36 -9.44 9.30
C ARG A 292 25.50 -10.43 9.40
N GLU A 293 25.50 -11.47 8.57
CA GLU A 293 26.51 -12.53 8.59
C GLU A 293 27.79 -12.16 7.84
N ASN A 294 27.68 -11.38 6.74
CA ASN A 294 28.79 -11.14 5.83
C ASN A 294 29.34 -9.71 5.85
N TYR A 295 28.56 -8.72 6.34
CA TYR A 295 28.88 -7.28 6.31
C TYR A 295 28.44 -6.60 7.62
N PRO A 296 28.99 -7.00 8.79
CA PRO A 296 28.55 -6.49 10.09
C PRO A 296 28.73 -4.97 10.25
N GLU A 297 29.63 -4.35 9.48
CA GLU A 297 29.84 -2.91 9.42
C GLU A 297 28.63 -2.13 8.85
N HIS A 298 27.70 -2.82 8.19
CA HIS A 298 26.48 -2.23 7.62
C HIS A 298 25.21 -2.58 8.39
N LEU A 299 25.33 -3.00 9.65
CA LEU A 299 24.17 -3.40 10.48
C LEU A 299 23.17 -2.25 10.72
N ASP A 300 23.62 -0.99 10.80
CA ASP A 300 22.74 0.15 11.00
C ASP A 300 21.78 0.33 9.82
N GLY A 301 22.29 0.24 8.59
CA GLY A 301 21.47 0.26 7.37
C GLY A 301 20.54 -0.95 7.26
N ALA A 302 21.03 -2.14 7.63
CA ALA A 302 20.22 -3.35 7.64
C ALA A 302 19.11 -3.29 8.69
N ALA A 303 19.39 -2.71 9.87
CA ALA A 303 18.38 -2.48 10.91
C ALA A 303 17.34 -1.43 10.48
N ALA A 304 17.77 -0.35 9.79
CA ALA A 304 16.86 0.64 9.22
C ALA A 304 15.91 -0.01 8.20
N LEU A 305 16.44 -0.90 7.34
CA LEU A 305 15.64 -1.62 6.35
C LEU A 305 14.50 -2.43 6.99
N ILE A 306 14.72 -3.09 8.12
CA ILE A 306 13.72 -3.96 8.76
C ILE A 306 12.82 -3.21 9.73
N ASN A 307 13.37 -2.26 10.52
CA ASN A 307 12.66 -1.66 11.64
C ASN A 307 12.06 -0.28 11.31
N SER A 308 12.47 0.33 10.20
CA SER A 308 12.11 1.70 9.81
C SER A 308 11.54 1.79 8.39
N THR A 309 11.22 0.65 7.77
CA THR A 309 10.64 0.62 6.41
C THR A 309 9.21 0.08 6.45
N TYR A 310 8.26 0.89 5.99
CA TYR A 310 6.86 0.51 5.78
C TYR A 310 6.65 0.25 4.30
N VAL A 311 6.53 -1.01 3.90
CA VAL A 311 6.47 -1.48 2.51
C VAL A 311 7.74 -1.09 1.75
N ASP A 312 7.77 0.10 1.16
CA ASP A 312 8.85 0.70 0.37
C ASP A 312 9.34 2.06 0.93
N ASP A 313 8.57 2.67 1.84
CA ASP A 313 8.92 3.94 2.49
C ASP A 313 9.79 3.69 3.74
N CYS A 314 11.04 4.10 3.71
CA CYS A 314 11.94 4.09 4.88
C CYS A 314 11.90 5.44 5.58
N ALA A 315 11.64 5.43 6.89
CA ALA A 315 11.59 6.61 7.76
C ALA A 315 12.47 6.37 8.99
N GLN A 316 13.69 6.86 8.97
CA GLN A 316 14.71 6.62 9.98
C GLN A 316 15.08 7.90 10.73
N ALA A 317 15.37 7.79 12.02
CA ALA A 317 15.92 8.87 12.82
C ALA A 317 17.17 8.44 13.58
N ASP A 318 18.12 9.36 13.75
CA ASP A 318 19.42 9.16 14.37
C ASP A 318 19.79 10.33 15.30
N HIS A 319 20.83 10.15 16.12
CA HIS A 319 21.20 11.15 17.12
C HIS A 319 21.91 12.39 16.54
N SER A 320 22.47 12.29 15.33
CA SER A 320 23.10 13.41 14.65
C SER A 320 22.91 13.31 13.12
N SER A 321 23.16 14.41 12.42
CA SER A 321 23.12 14.46 10.95
C SER A 321 24.18 13.58 10.30
N GLU A 322 25.36 13.48 10.92
CA GLU A 322 26.45 12.61 10.46
C GLU A 322 26.03 11.14 10.56
N GLN A 323 25.40 10.74 11.66
CA GLN A 323 24.88 9.38 11.83
C GLN A 323 23.75 9.08 10.84
N SER A 324 22.83 10.02 10.61
CA SER A 324 21.78 9.85 9.61
C SER A 324 22.35 9.60 8.19
N ARG A 325 23.39 10.33 7.82
CA ARG A 325 24.08 10.11 6.53
C ARG A 325 24.79 8.77 6.48
N ALA A 326 25.51 8.40 7.52
CA ALA A 326 26.17 7.09 7.63
C ALA A 326 25.16 5.94 7.57
N THR A 327 24.01 6.05 8.26
CA THR A 327 22.93 5.05 8.18
C THR A 327 22.34 4.98 6.78
N ALA A 328 22.15 6.12 6.10
CA ALA A 328 21.65 6.16 4.72
C ALA A 328 22.64 5.51 3.73
N ASP A 329 23.93 5.78 3.86
CA ASP A 329 24.98 5.15 3.04
C ASP A 329 25.05 3.64 3.28
N SER A 330 24.94 3.22 4.54
CA SER A 330 24.86 1.82 4.93
C SER A 330 23.60 1.15 4.35
N LEU A 331 22.44 1.81 4.37
CA LEU A 331 21.19 1.32 3.75
C LEU A 331 21.34 1.18 2.22
N ASN A 332 22.00 2.11 1.56
CA ASN A 332 22.31 2.00 0.12
C ASN A 332 23.18 0.78 -0.16
N PHE A 333 24.21 0.54 0.64
CA PHE A 333 25.03 -0.66 0.52
C PHE A 333 24.17 -1.93 0.67
N VAL A 334 23.34 -2.01 1.71
CA VAL A 334 22.47 -3.16 1.95
C VAL A 334 21.55 -3.42 0.75
N LEU A 335 20.88 -2.39 0.25
CA LEU A 335 19.99 -2.51 -0.91
C LEU A 335 20.73 -2.93 -2.18
N SER A 336 21.98 -2.45 -2.37
CA SER A 336 22.83 -2.83 -3.51
C SER A 336 23.15 -4.33 -3.53
N GLN A 337 23.20 -4.99 -2.37
CA GLN A 337 23.39 -6.45 -2.30
C GLN A 337 22.19 -7.22 -2.90
N ALA A 338 21.03 -6.58 -3.06
CA ALA A 338 19.88 -7.15 -3.77
C ALA A 338 19.59 -6.44 -5.11
N SER A 339 20.53 -5.66 -5.64
CA SER A 339 20.38 -4.79 -6.82
C SER A 339 19.16 -3.85 -6.70
N MET A 340 18.78 -3.49 -5.47
CA MET A 340 17.72 -2.55 -5.18
C MET A 340 18.27 -1.13 -5.11
N VAL A 341 17.46 -0.16 -5.52
CA VAL A 341 17.83 1.27 -5.52
C VAL A 341 16.72 2.10 -4.88
N THR A 342 17.12 3.21 -4.27
CA THR A 342 16.18 4.20 -3.72
C THR A 342 15.85 5.29 -4.74
N LYS A 343 14.83 6.11 -4.46
CA LYS A 343 14.51 7.30 -5.26
C LYS A 343 15.38 8.50 -4.90
N GLY A 344 16.17 8.41 -3.83
CA GLY A 344 16.94 9.49 -3.24
C GLY A 344 16.60 9.66 -1.76
N TYR A 345 17.36 10.48 -1.06
CA TYR A 345 17.21 10.72 0.37
C TYR A 345 16.83 12.16 0.64
N THR A 346 15.91 12.34 1.57
CA THR A 346 15.59 13.65 2.14
C THR A 346 15.98 13.64 3.62
N PHE A 347 16.77 14.62 4.05
CA PHE A 347 17.26 14.74 5.42
C PHE A 347 16.64 15.93 6.13
N SER A 348 16.46 15.85 7.46
CA SER A 348 16.06 16.99 8.27
C SER A 348 17.09 18.13 8.16
N GLY A 349 16.61 19.38 8.08
CA GLY A 349 17.41 20.58 7.88
C GLY A 349 17.85 20.81 6.44
N SER A 350 17.35 20.05 5.44
CA SER A 350 17.62 20.26 4.02
C SER A 350 16.33 20.50 3.22
N SER A 351 16.44 21.25 2.12
CA SER A 351 15.34 21.34 1.17
C SER A 351 15.10 19.99 0.49
N PRO A 352 13.83 19.60 0.24
CA PRO A 352 13.51 18.36 -0.45
C PRO A 352 13.98 18.42 -1.92
N PRO A 353 14.36 17.26 -2.54
CA PRO A 353 14.61 17.18 -3.97
C PRO A 353 13.35 17.51 -4.78
N ASP A 354 13.50 18.20 -5.91
CA ASP A 354 12.39 18.67 -6.76
C ASP A 354 11.51 17.53 -7.28
N ASP A 355 12.10 16.38 -7.57
CA ASP A 355 11.39 15.18 -8.06
C ASP A 355 10.62 14.42 -6.97
N LEU A 356 10.86 14.73 -5.70
CA LEU A 356 10.17 14.13 -4.55
C LEU A 356 9.15 15.07 -3.89
N SER A 357 9.17 16.35 -4.21
CA SER A 357 8.33 17.37 -3.57
C SER A 357 7.57 18.18 -4.61
N PRO A 358 6.25 17.95 -4.80
CA PRO A 358 5.42 18.72 -5.73
C PRO A 358 5.35 20.22 -5.42
N ASP A 359 5.45 20.59 -4.15
CA ASP A 359 5.33 21.95 -3.65
C ASP A 359 6.70 22.56 -3.28
N GLY A 360 7.80 21.85 -3.52
CA GLY A 360 9.16 22.25 -3.16
C GLY A 360 9.42 22.37 -1.64
N LYS A 361 8.48 21.90 -0.80
CA LYS A 361 8.55 22.09 0.66
C LYS A 361 8.33 20.81 1.46
N ASN A 362 7.45 19.95 0.98
CA ASN A 362 7.03 18.77 1.72
C ASN A 362 7.32 17.50 0.93
N VAL A 363 7.70 16.43 1.62
CA VAL A 363 7.83 15.08 1.05
C VAL A 363 6.81 14.14 1.69
N GLY A 364 6.40 13.13 0.92
CA GLY A 364 5.56 12.06 1.46
C GLY A 364 6.30 11.25 2.53
N LEU A 365 5.65 11.02 3.65
CA LEU A 365 6.16 10.23 4.76
C LEU A 365 5.08 9.26 5.22
N VAL A 366 5.10 8.03 4.73
CA VAL A 366 4.14 6.97 5.13
C VAL A 366 2.67 7.45 5.10
N GLY A 367 2.30 8.20 4.06
CA GLY A 367 0.95 8.75 3.88
C GLY A 367 0.68 10.10 4.56
N LEU A 368 1.63 10.65 5.30
CA LEU A 368 1.64 12.01 5.81
C LEU A 368 2.57 12.90 4.98
N ASN A 369 2.58 14.20 5.25
CA ASN A 369 3.51 15.14 4.65
C ASN A 369 4.54 15.61 5.70
N TRP A 370 5.83 15.47 5.42
CA TRP A 370 6.91 15.97 6.24
C TRP A 370 7.61 17.15 5.58
N ASN A 371 7.75 18.23 6.31
CA ASN A 371 8.60 19.36 5.91
C ASN A 371 10.00 19.14 6.49
N PRO A 372 11.00 18.77 5.70
CA PRO A 372 12.32 18.43 6.22
C PRO A 372 13.10 19.67 6.69
N GLU A 373 12.92 20.82 6.05
CA GLU A 373 13.63 22.05 6.38
C GLU A 373 13.23 22.59 7.77
N LYS A 374 11.92 22.61 8.04
CA LYS A 374 11.36 23.04 9.33
C LYS A 374 11.13 21.91 10.32
N ASP A 375 11.31 20.67 9.86
CA ASP A 375 11.21 19.43 10.61
C ASP A 375 9.86 19.26 11.35
N PHE A 376 8.73 19.37 10.61
CA PHE A 376 7.40 19.08 11.14
C PHE A 376 6.60 18.17 10.20
N ILE A 377 5.70 17.38 10.79
CA ILE A 377 4.78 16.50 10.08
C ILE A 377 3.41 17.18 10.00
N ASN A 378 2.81 17.14 8.80
CA ASN A 378 1.47 17.66 8.54
C ASN A 378 0.49 16.52 8.26
N VAL A 379 -0.69 16.61 8.85
CA VAL A 379 -1.87 15.84 8.41
C VAL A 379 -2.59 16.65 7.34
N GLU A 380 -2.72 16.09 6.14
CA GLU A 380 -3.46 16.73 5.07
C GLU A 380 -4.96 16.45 5.21
N ILE A 381 -5.73 17.49 5.48
CA ILE A 381 -7.19 17.40 5.42
C ILE A 381 -7.63 17.81 4.02
N LYS A 382 -8.03 16.83 3.21
CA LYS A 382 -8.50 17.08 1.85
C LYS A 382 -9.85 17.79 1.89
N PRO A 383 -10.09 18.75 0.97
CA PRO A 383 -11.39 19.41 0.87
C PRO A 383 -12.53 18.39 0.69
N LEU A 384 -13.70 18.73 1.22
CA LEU A 384 -14.90 17.92 1.04
C LEU A 384 -15.38 18.05 -0.41
N TYR A 385 -15.21 16.99 -1.18
CA TYR A 385 -15.78 16.89 -2.52
C TYR A 385 -17.07 16.08 -2.44
N PHE A 386 -18.17 16.67 -2.87
CA PHE A 386 -19.47 15.99 -2.98
C PHE A 386 -19.71 15.59 -4.44
N GLY A 387 -19.88 14.31 -4.68
CA GLY A 387 -20.11 13.75 -6.01
C GLY A 387 -19.04 12.75 -6.45
N LYS A 388 -19.36 11.92 -7.45
CA LYS A 388 -18.35 11.04 -8.06
C LYS A 388 -17.43 11.91 -8.90
N PRO A 389 -16.11 11.88 -8.68
CA PRO A 389 -15.18 12.55 -9.58
C PRO A 389 -15.40 12.01 -10.99
N LYS A 390 -15.69 12.89 -11.93
CA LYS A 390 -15.60 12.53 -13.35
C LYS A 390 -14.14 12.18 -13.60
N ARG A 391 -13.89 11.08 -14.31
CA ARG A 391 -12.52 10.62 -14.61
C ARG A 391 -11.69 11.80 -15.12
N GLY A 392 -10.56 12.07 -14.46
CA GLY A 392 -9.60 13.06 -14.86
C GLY A 392 -9.84 14.49 -14.40
N LYS A 393 -10.87 14.78 -13.59
CA LYS A 393 -11.03 16.11 -12.95
C LYS A 393 -11.60 15.91 -11.55
N LEU A 394 -10.86 16.35 -10.53
CA LEU A 394 -11.45 16.60 -9.23
C LEU A 394 -12.49 17.71 -9.41
N PRO A 395 -13.73 17.55 -8.91
CA PRO A 395 -14.67 18.66 -8.89
C PRO A 395 -14.05 19.80 -8.09
N ASP A 396 -14.23 21.05 -8.56
CA ASP A 396 -13.77 22.20 -7.81
C ASP A 396 -14.32 22.15 -6.37
N PRO A 397 -13.51 22.46 -5.36
CA PRO A 397 -14.01 22.56 -4.00
C PRO A 397 -15.07 23.65 -3.97
N VAL A 398 -16.29 23.28 -3.59
CA VAL A 398 -17.39 24.24 -3.51
C VAL A 398 -17.08 25.20 -2.37
N LYS A 399 -16.65 26.41 -2.70
CA LYS A 399 -16.55 27.53 -1.76
C LYS A 399 -17.93 28.18 -1.66
N GLY A 400 -18.64 27.87 -0.58
CA GLY A 400 -19.64 28.77 -0.05
C GLY A 400 -21.04 28.74 -0.64
N ASP A 401 -21.40 27.90 -1.60
CA ASP A 401 -22.76 27.80 -2.11
C ASP A 401 -23.30 26.37 -1.98
N PHE A 402 -24.01 26.12 -0.89
CA PHE A 402 -24.59 24.83 -0.59
C PHE A 402 -25.96 24.71 -1.24
N SER A 403 -25.95 24.37 -2.53
CA SER A 403 -27.18 24.11 -3.28
C SER A 403 -27.89 22.82 -2.82
N ASP A 404 -29.20 22.72 -3.06
CA ASP A 404 -30.01 21.54 -2.79
C ASP A 404 -29.44 20.24 -3.42
N ALA A 405 -28.62 20.38 -4.48
CA ALA A 405 -27.90 19.26 -5.08
C ALA A 405 -26.85 18.64 -4.15
N LEU A 406 -26.26 19.43 -3.25
CA LEU A 406 -25.32 18.94 -2.22
C LEU A 406 -26.06 18.18 -1.12
N LYS A 407 -27.24 18.66 -0.70
CA LYS A 407 -28.08 17.98 0.30
C LYS A 407 -28.41 16.54 -0.11
N LYS A 408 -28.72 16.30 -1.39
CA LYS A 408 -29.00 14.94 -1.90
C LYS A 408 -27.83 13.98 -1.80
N ASN A 409 -26.59 14.48 -1.82
CA ASN A 409 -25.38 13.71 -1.71
C ASN A 409 -24.89 13.59 -0.25
N PHE A 410 -25.55 14.28 0.68
CA PHE A 410 -25.20 14.23 2.10
C PHE A 410 -25.88 13.00 2.72
N THR A 411 -25.20 11.86 2.61
CA THR A 411 -25.68 10.57 3.08
C THR A 411 -24.75 10.04 4.16
N ARG A 412 -25.26 9.14 5.00
CA ARG A 412 -24.45 8.46 6.03
C ARG A 412 -23.19 7.82 5.45
N ARG A 413 -23.26 7.19 4.25
CA ARG A 413 -22.12 6.61 3.54
C ARG A 413 -21.07 7.66 3.20
N ASN A 414 -21.50 8.79 2.64
CA ASN A 414 -20.59 9.85 2.21
C ASN A 414 -19.93 10.54 3.41
N MET A 415 -20.66 10.78 4.49
CA MET A 415 -20.11 11.34 5.73
C MET A 415 -19.04 10.42 6.32
N LEU A 416 -19.35 9.12 6.48
CA LEU A 416 -18.37 8.15 6.95
C LEU A 416 -17.13 8.13 6.06
N GLY A 417 -17.31 8.13 4.74
CA GLY A 417 -16.20 8.18 3.78
C GLY A 417 -15.33 9.43 3.93
N LYS A 418 -15.91 10.56 4.33
CA LYS A 418 -15.17 11.82 4.54
C LYS A 418 -14.37 11.79 5.84
N VAL A 419 -14.98 11.36 6.94
CA VAL A 419 -14.28 11.21 8.22
C VAL A 419 -13.18 10.18 8.14
N ALA A 420 -13.45 9.03 7.54
CA ALA A 420 -12.47 7.97 7.32
C ALA A 420 -11.38 8.35 6.29
N GLY A 421 -11.62 9.38 5.48
CA GLY A 421 -10.66 9.91 4.51
C GLY A 421 -9.54 10.75 5.14
N VAL A 422 -9.67 11.15 6.40
CA VAL A 422 -8.60 11.83 7.15
C VAL A 422 -7.62 10.76 7.63
N PHE A 423 -6.45 10.69 6.98
CA PHE A 423 -5.39 9.78 7.39
C PHE A 423 -4.57 10.41 8.52
N ASP A 424 -4.86 10.00 9.74
CA ASP A 424 -4.21 10.53 10.95
C ASP A 424 -3.77 9.38 11.89
N PRO A 425 -2.69 8.69 11.55
CA PRO A 425 -2.21 7.56 12.36
C PRO A 425 -1.66 7.97 13.73
N LEU A 426 -1.39 9.25 13.95
CA LEU A 426 -0.90 9.78 15.23
C LEU A 426 -2.04 10.33 16.12
N GLY A 427 -3.26 10.47 15.60
CA GLY A 427 -4.39 11.02 16.34
C GLY A 427 -4.34 12.53 16.55
N LEU A 428 -3.54 13.26 15.77
CA LEU A 428 -3.36 14.72 15.92
C LEU A 428 -4.62 15.52 15.62
N THR A 429 -5.48 14.99 14.72
CA THR A 429 -6.74 15.64 14.33
C THR A 429 -7.94 15.11 15.15
N THR A 430 -7.72 14.22 16.11
CA THR A 430 -8.81 13.67 16.93
C THR A 430 -9.70 14.73 17.57
N PRO A 431 -9.20 15.84 18.14
CA PRO A 431 -10.06 16.88 18.67
C PRO A 431 -11.02 17.48 17.65
N LEU A 432 -10.60 17.58 16.38
CA LEU A 432 -11.40 18.11 15.28
C LEU A 432 -12.39 17.06 14.74
N THR A 433 -11.97 15.82 14.67
CA THR A 433 -12.77 14.74 14.06
C THR A 433 -13.71 14.06 15.06
N ALA A 434 -13.50 14.22 16.37
CA ALA A 434 -14.33 13.59 17.40
C ALA A 434 -15.79 14.04 17.30
N GLY A 435 -16.07 15.32 17.13
CA GLY A 435 -17.44 15.84 16.94
C GLY A 435 -18.13 15.20 15.73
N LEU A 436 -17.40 15.08 14.60
CA LEU A 436 -17.92 14.44 13.38
C LEU A 436 -18.20 12.96 13.56
N LYS A 437 -17.39 12.24 14.36
CA LYS A 437 -17.60 10.84 14.70
C LYS A 437 -18.82 10.66 15.61
N LEU A 438 -19.05 11.56 16.58
CA LEU A 438 -20.25 11.57 17.41
C LEU A 438 -21.50 11.80 16.57
N ASP A 439 -21.49 12.75 15.65
CA ASP A 439 -22.61 12.96 14.73
C ASP A 439 -22.91 11.71 13.86
N LEU A 440 -21.87 11.00 13.41
CA LEU A 440 -22.06 9.72 12.70
C LEU A 440 -22.69 8.67 13.60
N HIS A 441 -22.35 8.62 14.89
CA HIS A 441 -22.98 7.73 15.87
C HIS A 441 -24.46 8.07 16.02
N ASP A 442 -24.81 9.34 16.22
CA ASP A 442 -26.19 9.78 16.34
C ASP A 442 -27.03 9.44 15.10
N LEU A 443 -26.43 9.49 13.90
CA LEU A 443 -27.08 9.07 12.66
C LEU A 443 -27.36 7.57 12.59
N VAL A 444 -26.61 6.73 13.33
CA VAL A 444 -26.92 5.29 13.47
C VAL A 444 -28.22 5.10 14.21
N ASP A 445 -28.44 5.84 15.29
CA ASP A 445 -29.64 5.73 16.13
C ASP A 445 -30.91 6.14 15.39
N LEU A 446 -30.79 7.02 14.38
CA LEU A 446 -31.91 7.38 13.50
C LEU A 446 -32.31 6.26 12.53
N LYS A 447 -31.59 5.11 12.52
CA LYS A 447 -31.85 3.94 11.65
C LYS A 447 -31.97 4.27 10.14
N LEU A 448 -31.32 5.33 9.68
CA LEU A 448 -31.28 5.71 8.28
C LEU A 448 -30.56 4.66 7.45
N SER A 449 -31.01 4.42 6.23
CA SER A 449 -30.24 3.61 5.27
C SER A 449 -28.93 4.33 4.86
N TRP A 450 -27.97 3.57 4.35
CA TRP A 450 -26.65 4.09 3.99
C TRP A 450 -26.67 5.24 2.97
N ASP A 451 -27.61 5.21 2.03
CA ASP A 451 -27.71 6.15 0.91
C ASP A 451 -28.92 7.09 1.03
N GLN A 452 -29.61 7.06 2.17
CA GLN A 452 -30.66 8.01 2.50
C GLN A 452 -30.07 9.35 2.89
N SER A 453 -30.69 10.44 2.42
CA SER A 453 -30.28 11.82 2.82
C SER A 453 -30.47 11.99 4.32
N ILE A 454 -29.53 12.65 4.95
CA ILE A 454 -29.58 12.96 6.39
C ILE A 454 -30.45 14.18 6.65
N PRO A 455 -30.96 14.35 7.88
CA PRO A 455 -31.74 15.52 8.27
C PRO A 455 -30.97 16.83 8.12
N ASP A 456 -31.66 17.94 7.78
CA ASP A 456 -31.07 19.24 7.58
C ASP A 456 -30.30 19.77 8.81
N SER A 457 -30.73 19.40 10.03
CA SER A 457 -30.03 19.79 11.26
C SER A 457 -28.59 19.25 11.34
N PHE A 458 -28.33 18.06 10.78
CA PHE A 458 -26.96 17.55 10.68
C PHE A 458 -26.20 18.21 9.55
N PHE A 459 -26.87 18.52 8.45
CA PHE A 459 -26.27 19.21 7.33
C PHE A 459 -25.74 20.58 7.73
N GLU A 460 -26.54 21.39 8.44
CA GLU A 460 -26.14 22.73 8.93
C GLU A 460 -24.96 22.68 9.90
N LYS A 461 -24.80 21.60 10.64
CA LYS A 461 -23.70 21.42 11.60
C LYS A 461 -22.37 21.06 10.95
N TRP A 462 -22.41 20.47 9.73
CA TRP A 462 -21.22 20.00 9.01
C TRP A 462 -20.69 21.00 7.98
N ILE A 463 -21.38 22.11 7.77
CA ILE A 463 -21.02 23.21 6.92
C ILE A 463 -20.38 24.35 7.72
#